data_35d9d6fbfb1e3625cd460e6daacf46ed
#
_entry.id   35d9d6fbfb1e3625cd460e6daacf46ed
#
_cell.length_a   1.000
_cell.length_b   1.000
_cell.length_c   1.000
_cell.angle_alpha   90.00
_cell.angle_beta   90.00
_cell.angle_gamma   90.00
#
_symmetry.space_group_name_H-M   'P 1'
#
loop_
_entity.id
_entity.type
_entity.pdbx_description
1 polymer ?
#
loop_
_entity_poly.entity_id
_entity_poly.type
_entity_poly.pdbx_seq_one_letter_code
_entity_poly.pdbx_strand_id
1 'polypeptide(L)'
;MRKHLLSFFLLVISLVCRAHDGENFVASDLFASLQPGDKAALLMVHFGTTHDDTRALTIDAINQKAKEAFKDVELREAWTSRIVMRRLKARGVEKLNPIEALEKLKTDGYTHVLIQSTNIIEGIEMESLRKDVATMKSSFKEIRIGNPLLYTPEDYEAVIAAIIKNGAKEGATLLVGHGTYTPATAQYAMLDYMLKEKGFKDYSVGTIEGYPTFDTMVAQVKANGTKKVLLMPFMFVAGDHAKNDIAGDWKEELEKKGYEVSVFMEGLGQNPDIQKIFIEHARFMAKHKMIDIVDKKKAYAEGLKKFTTQCFLFLSEEKVIPSERN
;
A
#
# COMPACT_ATOMS: atom_id res chain seq x y z
N MET A 1 41.11 -20.55 -24.76
CA MET A 1 40.91 -20.61 -23.30
C MET A 1 40.58 -19.24 -22.66
N ARG A 2 41.28 -18.13 -22.93
CA ARG A 2 40.98 -16.80 -22.34
C ARG A 2 39.57 -16.23 -22.67
N LYS A 3 39.01 -16.50 -23.85
CA LYS A 3 37.68 -15.99 -24.25
C LYS A 3 36.53 -16.68 -23.53
N HIS A 4 36.67 -17.95 -23.15
CA HIS A 4 35.61 -18.66 -22.41
C HIS A 4 35.61 -18.30 -20.91
N LEU A 5 36.78 -17.98 -20.33
CA LEU A 5 36.89 -17.51 -18.95
C LEU A 5 36.22 -16.14 -18.79
N LEU A 6 36.35 -15.23 -19.76
CA LEU A 6 35.72 -13.91 -19.74
C LEU A 6 34.18 -14.01 -19.89
N SER A 7 33.69 -14.93 -20.74
CA SER A 7 32.26 -15.19 -20.88
C SER A 7 31.61 -15.78 -19.63
N PHE A 8 32.34 -16.68 -18.93
CA PHE A 8 31.88 -17.27 -17.67
C PHE A 8 31.87 -16.23 -16.55
N PHE A 9 32.87 -15.36 -16.49
CA PHE A 9 32.91 -14.25 -15.50
C PHE A 9 31.83 -13.21 -15.75
N LEU A 10 31.50 -12.88 -17.01
CA LEU A 10 30.39 -12.01 -17.37
C LEU A 10 29.02 -12.65 -17.05
N LEU A 11 28.86 -13.96 -17.24
CA LEU A 11 27.64 -14.68 -16.89
C LEU A 11 27.43 -14.74 -15.39
N VAL A 12 28.49 -14.92 -14.61
CA VAL A 12 28.45 -14.92 -13.14
C VAL A 12 28.15 -13.53 -12.60
N ILE A 13 28.73 -12.47 -13.20
CA ILE A 13 28.43 -11.09 -12.82
C ILE A 13 26.96 -10.75 -13.14
N SER A 14 26.40 -11.22 -14.26
CA SER A 14 24.99 -11.00 -14.58
C SER A 14 24.03 -11.77 -13.65
N LEU A 15 24.43 -12.94 -13.13
CA LEU A 15 23.65 -13.65 -12.10
C LEU A 15 23.75 -12.96 -10.74
N VAL A 16 24.91 -12.40 -10.38
CA VAL A 16 25.09 -11.66 -9.11
C VAL A 16 24.35 -10.31 -9.15
N CYS A 17 24.31 -9.62 -10.31
CA CYS A 17 23.53 -8.39 -10.44
C CYS A 17 22.01 -8.62 -10.33
N ARG A 18 21.48 -9.77 -10.79
CA ARG A 18 20.07 -10.15 -10.56
C ARG A 18 19.75 -10.47 -9.10
N ALA A 19 20.75 -10.75 -8.28
CA ALA A 19 20.57 -10.99 -6.85
C ALA A 19 20.31 -9.70 -6.04
N HIS A 20 20.48 -8.50 -6.63
CA HIS A 20 20.19 -7.21 -5.99
C HIS A 20 18.79 -6.68 -6.28
N ASP A 21 18.11 -7.14 -7.34
CA ASP A 21 16.71 -6.87 -7.63
C ASP A 21 15.73 -7.82 -6.89
N GLY A 22 16.15 -8.31 -5.74
CA GLY A 22 15.36 -9.24 -4.97
C GLY A 22 14.11 -8.58 -4.41
N GLU A 23 13.01 -8.71 -5.12
CA GLU A 23 11.67 -8.41 -4.63
C GLU A 23 11.49 -9.02 -3.22
N ASN A 24 10.82 -8.29 -2.33
CA ASN A 24 10.50 -8.79 -0.99
C ASN A 24 9.35 -9.82 -1.02
N PHE A 25 9.07 -10.36 -2.21
CA PHE A 25 7.98 -11.30 -2.45
C PHE A 25 8.47 -12.51 -3.24
N VAL A 26 7.83 -13.66 -2.99
CA VAL A 26 8.00 -14.89 -3.79
C VAL A 26 6.67 -15.32 -4.35
N ALA A 27 6.67 -15.87 -5.55
CA ALA A 27 5.48 -16.46 -6.15
C ALA A 27 4.95 -17.59 -5.26
N SER A 28 3.69 -17.47 -4.85
CA SER A 28 3.00 -18.43 -3.98
C SER A 28 1.51 -18.15 -4.06
N ASP A 29 0.75 -19.07 -4.64
CA ASP A 29 -0.71 -18.93 -4.76
C ASP A 29 -1.41 -19.37 -3.50
N LEU A 30 -2.01 -18.43 -2.76
CA LEU A 30 -2.73 -18.69 -1.51
C LEU A 30 -3.89 -19.65 -1.71
N PHE A 31 -4.64 -19.48 -2.80
CA PHE A 31 -5.87 -20.23 -3.03
C PHE A 31 -5.62 -21.58 -3.71
N ALA A 32 -4.54 -21.71 -4.50
CA ALA A 32 -4.14 -22.99 -5.08
C ALA A 32 -3.53 -23.97 -4.04
N SER A 33 -3.13 -23.47 -2.88
CA SER A 33 -2.58 -24.28 -1.80
C SER A 33 -3.63 -24.95 -0.90
N LEU A 34 -4.92 -24.64 -1.09
CA LEU A 34 -6.02 -25.17 -0.28
C LEU A 34 -6.13 -26.69 -0.41
N GLN A 35 -6.23 -27.35 0.74
CA GLN A 35 -6.44 -28.80 0.85
C GLN A 35 -7.92 -29.10 1.14
N PRO A 36 -8.40 -30.34 0.93
CA PRO A 36 -9.74 -30.72 1.30
C PRO A 36 -10.06 -30.36 2.76
N GLY A 37 -11.15 -29.61 2.96
CA GLY A 37 -11.55 -29.07 4.26
C GLY A 37 -11.02 -27.68 4.59
N ASP A 38 -10.10 -27.12 3.79
CA ASP A 38 -9.68 -25.74 3.94
C ASP A 38 -10.72 -24.75 3.43
N LYS A 39 -10.81 -23.61 4.10
CA LYS A 39 -11.67 -22.50 3.70
C LYS A 39 -10.85 -21.22 3.61
N ALA A 40 -11.10 -20.43 2.57
CA ALA A 40 -10.44 -19.14 2.38
C ALA A 40 -11.42 -17.98 2.53
N ALA A 41 -10.92 -16.86 3.07
CA ALA A 41 -11.67 -15.60 3.15
C ALA A 41 -10.80 -14.41 2.71
N LEU A 42 -11.47 -13.41 2.12
CA LEU A 42 -10.94 -12.07 1.92
C LEU A 42 -11.53 -11.16 3.00
N LEU A 43 -10.67 -10.58 3.85
CA LEU A 43 -11.04 -9.59 4.85
C LEU A 43 -10.68 -8.20 4.35
N MET A 44 -11.68 -7.42 3.98
CA MET A 44 -11.50 -6.01 3.65
C MET A 44 -11.47 -5.20 4.95
N VAL A 45 -10.44 -4.35 5.10
CA VAL A 45 -10.23 -3.55 6.32
C VAL A 45 -10.28 -2.07 5.99
N HIS A 46 -11.17 -1.35 6.67
CA HIS A 46 -11.44 0.07 6.44
C HIS A 46 -11.25 0.88 7.72
N PHE A 47 -10.85 2.14 7.59
CA PHE A 47 -10.93 3.07 8.71
C PHE A 47 -12.39 3.21 9.19
N GLY A 48 -13.31 3.34 8.24
CA GLY A 48 -14.74 3.50 8.50
C GLY A 48 -15.22 4.94 8.39
N THR A 49 -16.53 5.12 8.39
CA THR A 49 -17.21 6.42 8.41
C THR A 49 -18.57 6.32 9.08
N THR A 50 -19.02 7.40 9.71
CA THR A 50 -20.40 7.52 10.25
C THR A 50 -21.40 8.03 9.23
N HIS A 51 -20.96 8.43 8.05
CA HIS A 51 -21.77 8.98 6.95
C HIS A 51 -22.18 7.85 6.00
N ASP A 52 -23.47 7.53 5.96
CA ASP A 52 -24.00 6.41 5.18
C ASP A 52 -23.87 6.63 3.65
N ASP A 53 -24.03 7.85 3.17
CA ASP A 53 -23.82 8.26 1.79
C ASP A 53 -22.36 8.05 1.34
N THR A 54 -21.42 8.52 2.14
CA THR A 54 -19.98 8.34 1.90
C THR A 54 -19.60 6.87 1.95
N ARG A 55 -20.15 6.10 2.92
CA ARG A 55 -19.91 4.66 3.02
C ARG A 55 -20.33 3.94 1.75
N ALA A 56 -21.57 4.21 1.28
CA ALA A 56 -22.11 3.55 0.10
C ALA A 56 -21.25 3.78 -1.15
N LEU A 57 -20.77 5.01 -1.34
CA LEU A 57 -19.96 5.39 -2.51
C LEU A 57 -18.49 4.94 -2.44
N THR A 58 -17.98 4.57 -1.27
CA THR A 58 -16.58 4.22 -1.05
C THR A 58 -16.42 2.80 -0.56
N ILE A 59 -16.74 2.52 0.70
CA ILE A 59 -16.54 1.23 1.36
C ILE A 59 -17.39 0.13 0.72
N ASP A 60 -18.69 0.38 0.58
CA ASP A 60 -19.60 -0.61 0.00
C ASP A 60 -19.26 -0.86 -1.48
N ALA A 61 -18.87 0.20 -2.22
CA ALA A 61 -18.48 0.10 -3.62
C ALA A 61 -17.20 -0.74 -3.82
N ILE A 62 -16.16 -0.54 -3.02
CA ILE A 62 -14.94 -1.37 -3.13
C ILE A 62 -15.18 -2.79 -2.65
N ASN A 63 -16.00 -3.00 -1.62
CA ASN A 63 -16.37 -4.33 -1.16
C ASN A 63 -17.12 -5.11 -2.25
N GLN A 64 -18.01 -4.46 -2.99
CA GLN A 64 -18.67 -5.06 -4.14
C GLN A 64 -17.67 -5.47 -5.23
N LYS A 65 -16.71 -4.60 -5.58
CA LYS A 65 -15.63 -4.92 -6.54
C LYS A 65 -14.73 -6.05 -6.04
N ALA A 66 -14.42 -6.06 -4.75
CA ALA A 66 -13.66 -7.15 -4.14
C ALA A 66 -14.38 -8.49 -4.25
N LYS A 67 -15.70 -8.50 -3.98
CA LYS A 67 -16.54 -9.69 -4.15
C LYS A 67 -16.59 -10.18 -5.59
N GLU A 68 -16.64 -9.27 -6.57
CA GLU A 68 -16.60 -9.59 -7.99
C GLU A 68 -15.23 -10.13 -8.43
N ALA A 69 -14.15 -9.60 -7.86
CA ALA A 69 -12.78 -10.00 -8.17
C ALA A 69 -12.40 -11.35 -7.58
N PHE A 70 -13.03 -11.75 -6.46
CA PHE A 70 -12.77 -12.97 -5.69
C PHE A 70 -14.06 -13.75 -5.47
N LYS A 71 -14.74 -14.14 -6.55
CA LYS A 71 -16.09 -14.73 -6.55
C LYS A 71 -16.23 -16.01 -5.70
N ASP A 72 -15.17 -16.81 -5.63
CA ASP A 72 -15.16 -18.10 -4.93
C ASP A 72 -14.60 -18.00 -3.51
N VAL A 73 -14.36 -16.79 -3.02
CA VAL A 73 -13.80 -16.50 -1.71
C VAL A 73 -14.80 -15.74 -0.86
N GLU A 74 -15.03 -16.19 0.38
CA GLU A 74 -15.89 -15.46 1.32
C GLU A 74 -15.33 -14.07 1.61
N LEU A 75 -16.15 -13.03 1.44
CA LEU A 75 -15.79 -11.66 1.76
C LEU A 75 -16.32 -11.30 3.14
N ARG A 76 -15.42 -10.80 4.00
CA ARG A 76 -15.72 -10.21 5.31
C ARG A 76 -15.15 -8.80 5.37
N GLU A 77 -15.61 -8.04 6.34
CA GLU A 77 -15.21 -6.65 6.55
C GLU A 77 -14.82 -6.42 8.01
N ALA A 78 -13.83 -5.55 8.23
CA ALA A 78 -13.47 -5.04 9.55
C ALA A 78 -13.17 -3.54 9.49
N TRP A 79 -13.34 -2.85 10.63
CA TRP A 79 -13.14 -1.42 10.74
C TRP A 79 -12.12 -1.09 11.83
N THR A 80 -11.25 -0.09 11.60
CA THR A 80 -10.17 0.23 12.55
C THR A 80 -10.51 1.39 13.50
N SER A 81 -11.32 2.37 13.05
CA SER A 81 -11.67 3.53 13.87
C SER A 81 -12.63 3.19 15.02
N ARG A 82 -12.08 3.11 16.22
CA ARG A 82 -12.87 2.86 17.46
C ARG A 82 -13.92 3.94 17.71
N ILE A 83 -13.62 5.18 17.34
CA ILE A 83 -14.56 6.32 17.49
C ILE A 83 -15.75 6.12 16.55
N VAL A 84 -15.49 5.82 15.27
CA VAL A 84 -16.54 5.57 14.28
C VAL A 84 -17.41 4.39 14.70
N MET A 85 -16.78 3.26 15.06
CA MET A 85 -17.49 2.06 15.53
C MET A 85 -18.38 2.34 16.73
N ARG A 86 -17.88 3.08 17.74
CA ARG A 86 -18.66 3.46 18.91
C ARG A 86 -19.88 4.33 18.55
N ARG A 87 -19.71 5.31 17.65
CA ARG A 87 -20.81 6.16 17.17
C ARG A 87 -21.85 5.36 16.39
N LEU A 88 -21.43 4.39 15.58
CA LEU A 88 -22.34 3.51 14.85
C LEU A 88 -23.08 2.56 15.79
N LYS A 89 -22.41 2.01 16.80
CA LYS A 89 -23.04 1.15 17.82
C LYS A 89 -24.14 1.89 18.57
N ALA A 90 -23.96 3.18 18.88
CA ALA A 90 -25.00 4.02 19.49
C ALA A 90 -26.22 4.20 18.56
N ARG A 91 -26.07 3.97 17.25
CA ARG A 91 -27.15 3.97 16.23
C ARG A 91 -27.68 2.56 15.89
N GLY A 92 -27.26 1.54 16.69
CA GLY A 92 -27.67 0.15 16.47
C GLY A 92 -26.92 -0.59 15.35
N VAL A 93 -25.82 -0.01 14.83
CA VAL A 93 -25.01 -0.62 13.77
C VAL A 93 -23.70 -1.15 14.38
N GLU A 94 -23.55 -2.45 14.44
CA GLU A 94 -22.31 -3.08 14.94
C GLU A 94 -21.34 -3.35 13.80
N LYS A 95 -20.07 -3.04 14.04
CA LYS A 95 -18.92 -3.34 13.17
C LYS A 95 -17.84 -4.02 13.99
N LEU A 96 -17.16 -5.00 13.38
CA LEU A 96 -16.06 -5.72 14.01
C LEU A 96 -14.75 -4.99 13.75
N ASN A 97 -13.86 -4.99 14.74
CA ASN A 97 -12.48 -4.60 14.53
C ASN A 97 -11.67 -5.78 13.91
N PRO A 98 -10.42 -5.56 13.46
CA PRO A 98 -9.64 -6.61 12.80
C PRO A 98 -9.47 -7.89 13.65
N ILE A 99 -9.23 -7.77 14.95
CA ILE A 99 -9.10 -8.94 15.85
C ILE A 99 -10.42 -9.70 15.95
N GLU A 100 -11.51 -8.99 16.23
CA GLU A 100 -12.85 -9.59 16.34
C GLU A 100 -13.27 -10.29 15.03
N ALA A 101 -12.96 -9.68 13.88
CA ALA A 101 -13.23 -10.27 12.57
C ALA A 101 -12.41 -11.55 12.32
N LEU A 102 -11.13 -11.53 12.70
CA LEU A 102 -10.25 -12.70 12.60
C LEU A 102 -10.67 -13.82 13.56
N GLU A 103 -11.04 -13.51 14.80
CA GLU A 103 -11.58 -14.48 15.74
C GLU A 103 -12.86 -15.13 15.21
N LYS A 104 -13.72 -14.34 14.60
CA LYS A 104 -14.94 -14.87 13.96
C LYS A 104 -14.61 -15.75 12.77
N LEU A 105 -13.68 -15.37 11.89
CA LEU A 105 -13.22 -16.20 10.77
C LEU A 105 -12.65 -17.55 11.28
N LYS A 106 -11.84 -17.52 12.34
CA LYS A 106 -11.32 -18.73 12.98
C LYS A 106 -12.45 -19.63 13.48
N THR A 107 -13.43 -19.05 14.18
CA THR A 107 -14.58 -19.79 14.74
C THR A 107 -15.44 -20.40 13.62
N ASP A 108 -15.60 -19.70 12.50
CA ASP A 108 -16.32 -20.15 11.31
C ASP A 108 -15.52 -21.20 10.49
N GLY A 109 -14.30 -21.56 10.93
CA GLY A 109 -13.45 -22.62 10.36
C GLY A 109 -12.64 -22.20 9.15
N TYR A 110 -12.41 -20.90 8.93
CA TYR A 110 -11.51 -20.41 7.88
C TYR A 110 -10.06 -20.66 8.25
N THR A 111 -9.28 -21.17 7.30
CA THR A 111 -7.87 -21.58 7.47
C THR A 111 -6.89 -20.67 6.72
N HIS A 112 -7.36 -20.01 5.67
CA HIS A 112 -6.56 -19.11 4.84
C HIS A 112 -7.24 -17.74 4.75
N VAL A 113 -6.52 -16.68 5.07
CA VAL A 113 -7.07 -15.32 5.09
C VAL A 113 -6.19 -14.39 4.28
N LEU A 114 -6.77 -13.76 3.27
CA LEU A 114 -6.21 -12.62 2.60
C LEU A 114 -6.83 -11.36 3.19
N ILE A 115 -6.00 -10.41 3.62
CA ILE A 115 -6.45 -9.12 4.16
C ILE A 115 -6.08 -8.04 3.18
N GLN A 116 -7.03 -7.17 2.82
CA GLN A 116 -6.76 -5.95 2.06
C GLN A 116 -7.28 -4.75 2.82
N SER A 117 -6.36 -3.86 3.19
CA SER A 117 -6.70 -2.57 3.79
C SER A 117 -6.94 -1.51 2.72
N THR A 118 -7.79 -0.52 3.02
CA THR A 118 -7.98 0.70 2.22
C THR A 118 -7.18 1.90 2.75
N ASN A 119 -6.14 1.65 3.52
CA ASN A 119 -5.22 2.69 3.99
C ASN A 119 -4.41 3.28 2.83
N ILE A 120 -4.13 4.58 2.92
CA ILE A 120 -3.41 5.31 1.88
C ILE A 120 -1.90 5.08 1.99
N ILE A 121 -1.37 5.06 3.21
CA ILE A 121 0.06 4.98 3.51
C ILE A 121 0.35 3.85 4.50
N GLU A 122 1.62 3.47 4.63
CA GLU A 122 2.13 2.55 5.67
C GLU A 122 2.25 3.28 7.03
N GLY A 123 1.16 3.96 7.45
CA GLY A 123 1.10 4.73 8.68
C GLY A 123 0.66 3.91 9.89
N ILE A 124 0.28 4.61 10.98
CA ILE A 124 -0.08 3.98 12.27
C ILE A 124 -1.22 2.97 12.17
N GLU A 125 -2.18 3.19 11.27
CA GLU A 125 -3.30 2.26 11.05
C GLU A 125 -2.83 0.93 10.41
N MET A 126 -1.89 0.99 9.44
CA MET A 126 -1.29 -0.22 8.87
C MET A 126 -0.40 -0.92 9.89
N GLU A 127 0.38 -0.17 10.67
CA GLU A 127 1.20 -0.72 11.76
C GLU A 127 0.34 -1.44 12.80
N SER A 128 -0.77 -0.84 13.21
CA SER A 128 -1.74 -1.45 14.12
C SER A 128 -2.33 -2.73 13.53
N LEU A 129 -2.79 -2.68 12.27
CA LEU A 129 -3.33 -3.87 11.59
C LEU A 129 -2.30 -5.00 11.51
N ARG A 130 -1.03 -4.69 11.17
CA ARG A 130 0.03 -5.70 11.13
C ARG A 130 0.30 -6.33 12.49
N LYS A 131 0.23 -5.55 13.57
CA LYS A 131 0.34 -6.05 14.96
C LYS A 131 -0.84 -6.96 15.31
N ASP A 132 -2.07 -6.55 15.01
CA ASP A 132 -3.26 -7.34 15.24
C ASP A 132 -3.18 -8.69 14.51
N VAL A 133 -2.79 -8.68 13.23
CA VAL A 133 -2.62 -9.90 12.43
C VAL A 133 -1.50 -10.80 12.98
N ALA A 134 -0.40 -10.20 13.45
CA ALA A 134 0.71 -10.97 14.03
C ALA A 134 0.27 -11.76 15.27
N THR A 135 -0.63 -11.21 16.10
CA THR A 135 -1.18 -11.93 17.28
C THR A 135 -2.04 -13.11 16.90
N MET A 136 -2.69 -13.06 15.72
CA MET A 136 -3.61 -14.09 15.22
C MET A 136 -2.96 -15.06 14.23
N LYS A 137 -1.70 -14.84 13.84
CA LYS A 137 -1.01 -15.59 12.78
C LYS A 137 -1.05 -17.11 12.99
N SER A 138 -0.83 -17.57 14.22
CA SER A 138 -0.85 -19.01 14.57
C SER A 138 -2.23 -19.65 14.55
N SER A 139 -3.29 -18.86 14.43
CA SER A 139 -4.69 -19.34 14.36
C SER A 139 -5.11 -19.77 12.96
N PHE A 140 -4.30 -19.47 11.94
CA PHE A 140 -4.57 -19.79 10.55
C PHE A 140 -3.40 -20.57 9.93
N LYS A 141 -3.67 -21.39 8.91
CA LYS A 141 -2.63 -22.05 8.13
C LYS A 141 -1.81 -21.01 7.33
N GLU A 142 -2.51 -20.03 6.76
CA GLU A 142 -1.88 -18.90 6.09
C GLU A 142 -2.73 -17.64 6.23
N ILE A 143 -2.06 -16.51 6.48
CA ILE A 143 -2.65 -15.19 6.53
C ILE A 143 -1.71 -14.20 5.83
N ARG A 144 -2.24 -13.39 4.92
CA ARG A 144 -1.49 -12.39 4.15
C ARG A 144 -2.16 -11.04 4.25
N ILE A 145 -1.36 -9.98 4.20
CA ILE A 145 -1.83 -8.58 4.23
C ILE A 145 -1.38 -7.90 2.95
N GLY A 146 -2.35 -7.34 2.21
CA GLY A 146 -2.10 -6.50 1.04
C GLY A 146 -1.49 -5.14 1.43
N ASN A 147 -0.88 -4.50 0.45
CA ASN A 147 -0.22 -3.22 0.62
C ASN A 147 -1.21 -2.05 0.70
N PRO A 148 -0.85 -0.92 1.36
CA PRO A 148 -1.60 0.33 1.28
C PRO A 148 -1.52 0.93 -0.13
N LEU A 149 -2.28 2.00 -0.40
CA LEU A 149 -2.38 2.60 -1.72
C LEU A 149 -1.02 3.07 -2.27
N LEU A 150 -0.24 3.78 -1.46
CA LEU A 150 1.07 4.30 -1.81
C LEU A 150 2.16 3.36 -1.27
N TYR A 151 2.56 2.35 -2.01
CA TYR A 151 3.55 1.37 -1.56
C TYR A 151 4.78 1.31 -2.47
N THR A 152 4.61 1.11 -3.78
CA THR A 152 5.70 1.10 -4.76
C THR A 152 5.70 2.39 -5.59
N PRO A 153 6.82 2.77 -6.24
CA PRO A 153 6.83 3.89 -7.18
C PRO A 153 5.74 3.79 -8.26
N GLU A 154 5.45 2.59 -8.75
CA GLU A 154 4.41 2.32 -9.74
C GLU A 154 3.01 2.63 -9.20
N ASP A 155 2.77 2.39 -7.91
CA ASP A 155 1.51 2.76 -7.26
C ASP A 155 1.33 4.28 -7.24
N TYR A 156 2.39 5.04 -6.93
CA TYR A 156 2.35 6.50 -7.01
C TYR A 156 2.03 6.99 -8.42
N GLU A 157 2.63 6.37 -9.44
CA GLU A 157 2.34 6.71 -10.84
C GLU A 157 0.87 6.44 -11.20
N ALA A 158 0.35 5.27 -10.82
CA ALA A 158 -1.04 4.91 -11.06
C ALA A 158 -2.02 5.85 -10.30
N VAL A 159 -1.70 6.20 -9.05
CA VAL A 159 -2.48 7.15 -8.24
C VAL A 159 -2.46 8.54 -8.86
N ILE A 160 -1.30 9.04 -9.28
CA ILE A 160 -1.18 10.34 -9.97
C ILE A 160 -2.06 10.33 -11.23
N ALA A 161 -1.96 9.29 -12.07
CA ALA A 161 -2.78 9.18 -13.29
C ALA A 161 -4.29 9.14 -12.99
N ALA A 162 -4.71 8.61 -11.84
CA ALA A 162 -6.10 8.59 -11.43
C ALA A 162 -6.60 9.95 -10.93
N ILE A 163 -5.81 10.65 -10.09
CA ILE A 163 -6.26 11.89 -9.42
C ILE A 163 -6.22 13.11 -10.32
N ILE A 164 -5.28 13.19 -11.28
CA ILE A 164 -5.17 14.35 -12.18
C ILE A 164 -6.41 14.53 -13.06
N LYS A 165 -7.22 13.49 -13.26
CA LYS A 165 -8.46 13.55 -14.04
C LYS A 165 -9.50 14.50 -13.41
N ASN A 166 -9.48 14.66 -12.09
CA ASN A 166 -10.41 15.45 -11.31
C ASN A 166 -9.80 16.76 -10.78
N GLY A 167 -8.56 17.07 -11.14
CA GLY A 167 -7.90 18.28 -10.72
C GLY A 167 -8.50 19.56 -11.30
N ALA A 168 -8.08 20.69 -10.77
CA ALA A 168 -8.50 22.01 -11.23
C ALA A 168 -8.18 22.17 -12.72
N LYS A 169 -9.16 22.70 -13.48
CA LYS A 169 -8.94 23.07 -14.88
C LYS A 169 -8.17 24.39 -15.01
N GLU A 170 -8.21 25.20 -13.99
CA GLU A 170 -7.55 26.49 -13.88
C GLU A 170 -7.12 26.72 -12.43
N GLY A 171 -5.91 27.17 -12.21
CA GLY A 171 -5.35 27.38 -10.88
C GLY A 171 -4.59 26.17 -10.35
N ALA A 172 -4.56 25.98 -9.03
CA ALA A 172 -3.85 24.91 -8.38
C ALA A 172 -4.77 23.88 -7.74
N THR A 173 -4.35 22.63 -7.72
CA THR A 173 -5.02 21.53 -7.00
C THR A 173 -4.23 21.19 -5.74
N LEU A 174 -4.91 21.20 -4.60
CA LEU A 174 -4.35 20.98 -3.28
C LEU A 174 -4.87 19.64 -2.74
N LEU A 175 -4.02 18.63 -2.76
CA LEU A 175 -4.33 17.32 -2.22
C LEU A 175 -4.10 17.32 -0.71
N VAL A 176 -5.15 17.06 0.06
CA VAL A 176 -5.11 17.11 1.53
C VAL A 176 -5.23 15.71 2.10
N GLY A 177 -4.09 15.16 2.56
CA GLY A 177 -4.04 13.91 3.28
C GLY A 177 -4.33 14.09 4.78
N HIS A 178 -4.71 12.99 5.45
CA HIS A 178 -4.77 13.01 6.92
C HIS A 178 -3.37 13.25 7.50
N GLY A 179 -2.37 12.55 6.95
CA GLY A 179 -1.02 12.57 7.47
C GLY A 179 -0.81 11.62 8.64
N THR A 180 0.38 11.70 9.22
CA THR A 180 0.78 10.95 10.41
C THR A 180 2.04 11.58 11.00
N TYR A 181 2.23 11.43 12.31
CA TYR A 181 3.44 11.87 13.01
C TYR A 181 4.59 10.83 12.97
N THR A 182 4.39 9.69 12.29
CA THR A 182 5.44 8.68 12.09
C THR A 182 6.26 8.97 10.83
N PRO A 183 7.42 8.32 10.62
CA PRO A 183 8.23 8.47 9.40
C PRO A 183 7.46 8.21 8.11
N ALA A 184 6.35 7.47 8.15
CA ALA A 184 5.49 7.22 7.01
C ALA A 184 4.87 8.49 6.40
N THR A 185 4.89 9.64 7.12
CA THR A 185 4.51 10.95 6.58
C THR A 185 5.31 11.30 5.32
N ALA A 186 6.54 10.78 5.16
CA ALA A 186 7.39 10.96 3.97
C ALA A 186 6.72 10.47 2.68
N GLN A 187 5.75 9.55 2.76
CA GLN A 187 5.02 9.07 1.59
C GLN A 187 4.19 10.18 0.92
N TYR A 188 3.65 11.12 1.69
CA TYR A 188 2.99 12.31 1.15
C TYR A 188 3.99 13.27 0.47
N ALA A 189 5.17 13.45 1.05
CA ALA A 189 6.22 14.26 0.44
C ALA A 189 6.74 13.63 -0.86
N MET A 190 6.84 12.30 -0.92
CA MET A 190 7.17 11.58 -2.15
C MET A 190 6.11 11.80 -3.23
N LEU A 191 4.82 11.73 -2.88
CA LEU A 191 3.74 12.03 -3.83
C LEU A 191 3.86 13.45 -4.37
N ASP A 192 4.10 14.43 -3.49
CA ASP A 192 4.28 15.83 -3.86
C ASP A 192 5.46 16.02 -4.82
N TYR A 193 6.61 15.38 -4.53
CA TYR A 193 7.78 15.38 -5.39
C TYR A 193 7.49 14.77 -6.76
N MET A 194 6.89 13.58 -6.82
CA MET A 194 6.61 12.88 -8.07
C MET A 194 5.61 13.63 -8.96
N LEU A 195 4.63 14.32 -8.36
CA LEU A 195 3.73 15.21 -9.12
C LEU A 195 4.52 16.29 -9.86
N LYS A 196 5.48 16.96 -9.20
CA LYS A 196 6.34 17.99 -9.80
C LYS A 196 7.25 17.42 -10.88
N GLU A 197 7.89 16.27 -10.59
CA GLU A 197 8.76 15.57 -11.55
C GLU A 197 8.01 15.24 -12.85
N LYS A 198 6.75 14.80 -12.73
CA LYS A 198 5.89 14.51 -13.89
C LYS A 198 5.29 15.75 -14.57
N GLY A 199 5.66 16.95 -14.12
CA GLY A 199 5.26 18.23 -14.73
C GLY A 199 3.96 18.84 -14.16
N PHE A 200 3.30 18.21 -13.19
CA PHE A 200 2.10 18.74 -12.53
C PHE A 200 2.48 19.76 -11.44
N LYS A 201 3.06 20.88 -11.86
CA LYS A 201 3.58 21.92 -10.95
C LYS A 201 2.47 22.68 -10.21
N ASP A 202 1.28 22.65 -10.73
CA ASP A 202 0.05 23.22 -10.17
C ASP A 202 -0.61 22.33 -9.10
N TYR A 203 -0.10 21.11 -8.89
CA TYR A 203 -0.52 20.27 -7.77
C TYR A 203 0.39 20.50 -6.56
N SER A 204 -0.18 20.46 -5.35
CA SER A 204 0.56 20.47 -4.09
C SER A 204 -0.10 19.55 -3.09
N VAL A 205 0.72 18.92 -2.25
CA VAL A 205 0.24 18.02 -1.20
C VAL A 205 0.41 18.69 0.15
N GLY A 206 -0.60 18.59 0.99
CA GLY A 206 -0.54 18.96 2.40
C GLY A 206 -1.20 17.91 3.27
N THR A 207 -0.91 17.94 4.57
CA THR A 207 -1.44 16.99 5.55
C THR A 207 -2.00 17.73 6.75
N ILE A 208 -3.08 17.20 7.35
CA ILE A 208 -3.66 17.70 8.59
C ILE A 208 -2.67 17.49 9.73
N GLU A 209 -2.04 16.31 9.76
CA GLU A 209 -1.00 15.95 10.73
C GLU A 209 0.30 15.57 10.01
N GLY A 210 1.45 16.00 10.53
CA GLY A 210 2.75 15.62 9.97
C GLY A 210 3.25 16.53 8.84
N TYR A 211 3.72 15.97 7.73
CA TYR A 211 4.37 16.70 6.65
C TYR A 211 4.00 16.12 5.27
N PRO A 212 3.84 16.96 4.21
CA PRO A 212 3.95 18.43 4.16
C PRO A 212 2.85 19.16 4.94
N THR A 213 3.21 20.25 5.62
CA THR A 213 2.26 21.04 6.40
C THR A 213 1.38 21.93 5.51
N PHE A 214 0.30 22.48 6.08
CA PHE A 214 -0.50 23.51 5.44
C PHE A 214 0.38 24.67 4.92
N ASP A 215 1.30 25.21 5.74
CA ASP A 215 2.16 26.33 5.35
C ASP A 215 3.14 25.94 4.23
N THR A 216 3.68 24.72 4.25
CA THR A 216 4.50 24.18 3.16
C THR A 216 3.75 24.17 1.84
N MET A 217 2.52 23.66 1.86
CA MET A 217 1.64 23.62 0.69
C MET A 217 1.29 25.02 0.19
N VAL A 218 0.92 25.95 1.08
CA VAL A 218 0.61 27.35 0.74
C VAL A 218 1.81 28.06 0.12
N ALA A 219 3.03 27.80 0.62
CA ALA A 219 4.24 28.37 0.05
C ALA A 219 4.46 27.94 -1.41
N GLN A 220 4.18 26.67 -1.74
CA GLN A 220 4.24 26.15 -3.10
C GLN A 220 3.21 26.82 -4.02
N VAL A 221 1.95 26.93 -3.56
CA VAL A 221 0.89 27.61 -4.32
C VAL A 221 1.23 29.07 -4.58
N LYS A 222 1.78 29.77 -3.59
CA LYS A 222 2.24 31.15 -3.72
C LYS A 222 3.33 31.28 -4.78
N ALA A 223 4.28 30.33 -4.81
CA ALA A 223 5.35 30.31 -5.82
C ALA A 223 4.79 30.09 -7.25
N ASN A 224 3.68 29.40 -7.42
CA ASN A 224 3.00 29.21 -8.70
C ASN A 224 2.23 30.46 -9.17
N GLY A 225 2.05 31.48 -8.33
CA GLY A 225 1.41 32.75 -8.69
C GLY A 225 -0.09 32.70 -8.90
N THR A 226 -0.74 31.55 -8.72
CA THR A 226 -2.21 31.42 -8.85
C THR A 226 -2.95 31.96 -7.64
N LYS A 227 -4.19 32.39 -7.86
CA LYS A 227 -5.14 32.80 -6.81
C LYS A 227 -6.34 31.86 -6.70
N LYS A 228 -6.54 30.96 -7.67
CA LYS A 228 -7.60 29.97 -7.67
C LYS A 228 -7.04 28.62 -7.19
N VAL A 229 -7.72 28.01 -6.25
CA VAL A 229 -7.33 26.70 -5.71
C VAL A 229 -8.52 25.76 -5.57
N LEU A 230 -8.28 24.49 -5.87
CA LEU A 230 -9.20 23.38 -5.64
C LEU A 230 -8.66 22.50 -4.52
N LEU A 231 -9.35 22.44 -3.38
CA LEU A 231 -9.07 21.48 -2.31
C LEU A 231 -9.66 20.11 -2.66
N MET A 232 -8.84 19.06 -2.56
CA MET A 232 -9.25 17.69 -2.78
C MET A 232 -8.80 16.80 -1.61
N PRO A 233 -9.72 16.12 -0.90
CA PRO A 233 -9.35 15.13 0.11
C PRO A 233 -8.51 14.00 -0.50
N PHE A 234 -7.32 13.77 0.04
CA PHE A 234 -6.49 12.63 -0.31
C PHE A 234 -6.62 11.56 0.78
N MET A 235 -7.87 11.10 0.95
CA MET A 235 -8.32 10.12 1.94
C MET A 235 -9.30 9.16 1.28
N PHE A 236 -9.36 7.90 1.74
CA PHE A 236 -10.27 6.91 1.16
C PHE A 236 -11.74 7.33 1.26
N VAL A 237 -12.14 7.86 2.43
CA VAL A 237 -13.49 8.40 2.67
C VAL A 237 -13.42 9.91 2.92
N ALA A 238 -14.30 10.69 2.32
CA ALA A 238 -14.48 12.11 2.61
C ALA A 238 -15.47 12.26 3.80
N GLY A 239 -15.02 11.88 5.00
CA GLY A 239 -15.80 11.91 6.24
C GLY A 239 -15.69 13.23 7.02
N ASP A 240 -15.68 13.12 8.36
CA ASP A 240 -15.62 14.27 9.27
C ASP A 240 -14.43 15.19 8.99
N HIS A 241 -13.21 14.63 8.77
CA HIS A 241 -12.01 15.43 8.45
C HIS A 241 -12.16 16.20 7.14
N ALA A 242 -12.73 15.60 6.10
CA ALA A 242 -12.93 16.33 4.85
C ALA A 242 -13.93 17.47 5.00
N LYS A 243 -14.99 17.28 5.80
CA LYS A 243 -16.04 18.28 6.02
C LYS A 243 -15.59 19.41 6.95
N ASN A 244 -14.89 19.09 8.03
CA ASN A 244 -14.52 20.05 9.05
C ASN A 244 -13.15 20.69 8.75
N ASP A 245 -12.11 19.87 8.57
CA ASP A 245 -10.74 20.38 8.45
C ASP A 245 -10.48 20.94 7.04
N ILE A 246 -10.96 20.26 5.97
CA ILE A 246 -10.68 20.68 4.58
C ILE A 246 -11.67 21.73 4.11
N ALA A 247 -12.98 21.41 4.13
CA ALA A 247 -14.02 22.32 3.65
C ALA A 247 -14.39 23.42 4.65
N GLY A 248 -13.95 23.31 5.90
CA GLY A 248 -14.02 24.33 6.94
C GLY A 248 -12.69 25.05 7.08
N ASP A 249 -11.84 24.60 8.00
CA ASP A 249 -10.65 25.33 8.47
C ASP A 249 -9.67 25.70 7.35
N TRP A 250 -9.27 24.74 6.50
CA TRP A 250 -8.31 25.01 5.43
C TRP A 250 -8.85 25.94 4.36
N LYS A 251 -10.14 25.78 4.01
CA LYS A 251 -10.81 26.69 3.07
C LYS A 251 -10.81 28.11 3.61
N GLU A 252 -11.26 28.32 4.85
CA GLU A 252 -11.30 29.64 5.48
C GLU A 252 -9.91 30.29 5.56
N GLU A 253 -8.89 29.52 5.96
CA GLU A 253 -7.52 30.03 6.04
C GLU A 253 -6.94 30.43 4.67
N LEU A 254 -7.24 29.69 3.62
CA LEU A 254 -6.86 30.03 2.26
C LEU A 254 -7.59 31.28 1.78
N GLU A 255 -8.90 31.41 2.04
CA GLU A 255 -9.70 32.58 1.70
C GLU A 255 -9.18 33.83 2.43
N LYS A 256 -8.84 33.73 3.73
CA LYS A 256 -8.17 34.83 4.49
C LYS A 256 -6.83 35.24 3.89
N LYS A 257 -6.11 34.32 3.25
CA LYS A 257 -4.85 34.59 2.51
C LYS A 257 -5.09 35.13 1.09
N GLY A 258 -6.35 35.34 0.69
CA GLY A 258 -6.77 35.95 -0.58
C GLY A 258 -6.81 34.97 -1.76
N TYR A 259 -7.03 33.68 -1.51
CA TYR A 259 -7.31 32.69 -2.54
C TYR A 259 -8.81 32.55 -2.80
N GLU A 260 -9.18 32.27 -4.04
CA GLU A 260 -10.50 31.81 -4.44
C GLU A 260 -10.52 30.29 -4.32
N VAL A 261 -11.31 29.75 -3.37
CA VAL A 261 -11.26 28.33 -2.99
C VAL A 261 -12.51 27.60 -3.40
N SER A 262 -12.33 26.52 -4.17
CA SER A 262 -13.35 25.50 -4.42
C SER A 262 -12.96 24.19 -3.73
N VAL A 263 -13.94 23.32 -3.48
CA VAL A 263 -13.71 22.04 -2.80
C VAL A 263 -14.34 20.90 -3.59
N PHE A 264 -13.55 19.88 -3.88
CA PHE A 264 -14.00 18.62 -4.47
C PHE A 264 -14.21 17.59 -3.35
N MET A 265 -15.46 17.43 -2.89
CA MET A 265 -15.80 16.65 -1.67
C MET A 265 -15.97 15.15 -1.94
N GLU A 266 -15.12 14.55 -2.74
CA GLU A 266 -15.12 13.11 -2.95
C GLU A 266 -13.91 12.46 -2.28
N GLY A 267 -14.13 11.31 -1.63
CA GLY A 267 -13.04 10.47 -1.15
C GLY A 267 -12.45 9.65 -2.28
N LEU A 268 -11.16 9.28 -2.16
CA LEU A 268 -10.47 8.45 -3.14
C LEU A 268 -11.18 7.12 -3.42
N GLY A 269 -11.93 6.60 -2.43
CA GLY A 269 -12.72 5.39 -2.56
C GLY A 269 -13.88 5.48 -3.57
N GLN A 270 -14.26 6.69 -4.02
CA GLN A 270 -15.25 6.88 -5.10
C GLN A 270 -14.62 6.75 -6.49
N ASN A 271 -13.30 6.91 -6.59
CA ASN A 271 -12.60 6.83 -7.87
C ASN A 271 -12.39 5.37 -8.29
N PRO A 272 -12.95 4.92 -9.44
CA PRO A 272 -12.87 3.53 -9.88
C PRO A 272 -11.43 3.08 -10.20
N ASP A 273 -10.53 3.99 -10.60
CA ASP A 273 -9.13 3.67 -10.85
C ASP A 273 -8.39 3.42 -9.53
N ILE A 274 -8.68 4.19 -8.47
CA ILE A 274 -8.14 3.97 -7.13
C ILE A 274 -8.66 2.64 -6.55
N GLN A 275 -9.95 2.35 -6.68
CA GLN A 275 -10.51 1.07 -6.26
C GLN A 275 -9.80 -0.10 -6.97
N LYS A 276 -9.50 0.06 -8.28
CA LYS A 276 -8.76 -0.95 -9.05
C LYS A 276 -7.37 -1.22 -8.47
N ILE A 277 -6.62 -0.19 -8.06
CA ILE A 277 -5.29 -0.36 -7.47
C ILE A 277 -5.38 -1.24 -6.21
N PHE A 278 -6.30 -0.99 -5.30
CA PHE A 278 -6.49 -1.82 -4.12
C PHE A 278 -6.84 -3.28 -4.45
N ILE A 279 -7.69 -3.50 -5.47
CA ILE A 279 -8.03 -4.86 -5.91
C ILE A 279 -6.81 -5.56 -6.52
N GLU A 280 -5.98 -4.86 -7.27
CA GLU A 280 -4.72 -5.43 -7.80
C GLU A 280 -3.72 -5.74 -6.68
N HIS A 281 -3.64 -4.93 -5.61
CA HIS A 281 -2.84 -5.25 -4.43
C HIS A 281 -3.33 -6.55 -3.75
N ALA A 282 -4.64 -6.72 -3.62
CA ALA A 282 -5.20 -7.97 -3.10
C ALA A 282 -4.87 -9.17 -4.01
N ARG A 283 -5.00 -9.01 -5.34
CA ARG A 283 -4.65 -10.06 -6.32
C ARG A 283 -3.16 -10.39 -6.28
N PHE A 284 -2.31 -9.38 -6.18
CA PHE A 284 -0.87 -9.57 -6.05
C PHE A 284 -0.55 -10.40 -4.81
N MET A 285 -1.11 -10.05 -3.65
CA MET A 285 -0.87 -10.78 -2.39
C MET A 285 -1.51 -12.17 -2.38
N ALA A 286 -2.57 -12.41 -3.14
CA ALA A 286 -3.10 -13.75 -3.35
C ALA A 286 -2.11 -14.66 -4.09
N LYS A 287 -1.30 -14.10 -4.98
CA LYS A 287 -0.33 -14.81 -5.82
C LYS A 287 1.12 -14.74 -5.33
N HIS A 288 1.40 -13.92 -4.32
CA HIS A 288 2.74 -13.71 -3.80
C HIS A 288 2.73 -13.70 -2.27
N LYS A 289 3.83 -14.15 -1.70
CA LYS A 289 4.07 -14.12 -0.25
C LYS A 289 5.23 -13.20 0.06
N MET A 290 5.04 -12.30 0.99
CA MET A 290 6.13 -11.47 1.50
C MET A 290 7.16 -12.32 2.22
N ILE A 291 8.44 -12.12 1.94
CA ILE A 291 9.55 -12.76 2.63
C ILE A 291 9.97 -11.85 3.78
N ASP A 292 10.07 -12.43 4.97
CA ASP A 292 10.68 -11.74 6.11
C ASP A 292 12.13 -11.38 5.79
N ILE A 293 12.58 -10.17 6.19
CA ILE A 293 13.94 -9.70 5.92
C ILE A 293 15.01 -10.59 6.55
N VAL A 294 14.72 -11.23 7.68
CA VAL A 294 15.62 -12.15 8.36
C VAL A 294 15.78 -13.44 7.54
N ASP A 295 14.67 -13.97 7.02
CA ASP A 295 14.69 -15.17 6.17
C ASP A 295 15.35 -14.87 4.82
N LYS A 296 15.13 -13.67 4.26
CA LYS A 296 15.84 -13.19 3.07
C LYS A 296 17.35 -13.15 3.29
N LYS A 297 17.81 -12.58 4.42
CA LYS A 297 19.23 -12.54 4.79
C LYS A 297 19.82 -13.93 4.98
N LYS A 298 19.08 -14.86 5.58
CA LYS A 298 19.53 -16.27 5.72
C LYS A 298 19.70 -16.94 4.36
N ALA A 299 18.71 -16.80 3.46
CA ALA A 299 18.77 -17.35 2.11
C ALA A 299 19.98 -16.82 1.32
N TYR A 300 20.30 -15.52 1.45
CA TYR A 300 21.50 -14.92 0.89
C TYR A 300 22.78 -15.56 1.44
N ALA A 301 22.88 -15.68 2.76
CA ALA A 301 24.05 -16.27 3.42
C ALA A 301 24.28 -17.73 3.00
N GLU A 302 23.19 -18.50 2.84
CA GLU A 302 23.24 -19.88 2.36
C GLU A 302 23.63 -19.98 0.88
N GLY A 303 23.08 -19.08 0.05
CA GLY A 303 23.46 -18.97 -1.37
C GLY A 303 24.93 -18.64 -1.55
N LEU A 304 25.48 -17.69 -0.79
CA LEU A 304 26.89 -17.35 -0.78
C LEU A 304 27.77 -18.52 -0.33
N LYS A 305 27.37 -19.30 0.71
CA LYS A 305 28.09 -20.48 1.16
C LYS A 305 28.14 -21.57 0.08
N LYS A 306 27.00 -21.85 -0.58
CA LYS A 306 26.94 -22.81 -1.69
C LYS A 306 27.84 -22.39 -2.85
N PHE A 307 27.85 -21.11 -3.20
CA PHE A 307 28.67 -20.55 -4.25
C PHE A 307 30.16 -20.66 -3.92
N THR A 308 30.57 -20.31 -2.70
CA THR A 308 31.96 -20.41 -2.24
C THR A 308 32.42 -21.87 -2.24
N THR A 309 31.59 -22.80 -1.76
CA THR A 309 31.89 -24.22 -1.76
C THR A 309 32.03 -24.76 -3.18
N GLN A 310 31.19 -24.38 -4.10
CA GLN A 310 31.21 -24.80 -5.51
C GLN A 310 32.46 -24.26 -6.24
N CYS A 311 32.81 -22.98 -5.98
CA CYS A 311 34.06 -22.41 -6.49
C CYS A 311 35.33 -23.13 -5.92
N PHE A 312 35.31 -23.51 -4.64
CA PHE A 312 36.41 -24.22 -4.01
C PHE A 312 36.59 -25.63 -4.58
N LEU A 313 35.47 -26.34 -4.83
CA LEU A 313 35.53 -27.67 -5.47
C LEU A 313 36.05 -27.57 -6.91
N PHE A 314 35.64 -26.58 -7.67
CA PHE A 314 36.11 -26.36 -9.04
C PHE A 314 37.63 -26.06 -9.08
N LEU A 315 38.11 -25.25 -8.14
CA LEU A 315 39.56 -24.93 -8.04
C LEU A 315 40.39 -26.10 -7.50
N SER A 316 39.77 -27.05 -6.78
CA SER A 316 40.47 -28.27 -6.30
C SER A 316 40.57 -29.33 -7.39
N GLU A 317 39.66 -29.39 -8.35
CA GLU A 317 39.73 -30.34 -9.47
C GLU A 317 40.74 -29.94 -10.55
N GLU A 318 41.07 -28.63 -10.69
CA GLU A 318 42.11 -28.18 -11.64
C GLU A 318 43.56 -28.47 -11.22
N LYS A 319 43.83 -29.02 -10.04
CA LYS A 319 45.17 -29.29 -9.53
C LYS A 319 45.71 -30.68 -9.85
N VAL A 320 45.02 -31.51 -10.62
CA VAL A 320 45.55 -32.79 -11.07
C VAL A 320 45.90 -32.74 -12.55
N ILE A 321 46.97 -32.00 -12.89
CA ILE A 321 47.66 -32.21 -14.16
C ILE A 321 48.82 -33.15 -13.82
N PRO A 322 48.85 -34.38 -14.35
CA PRO A 322 50.01 -35.22 -14.20
C PRO A 322 51.20 -34.59 -14.95
N SER A 323 52.31 -34.39 -14.26
CA SER A 323 53.55 -34.04 -14.91
C SER A 323 54.04 -35.25 -15.68
N GLU A 324 53.78 -35.35 -16.96
CA GLU A 324 54.55 -36.23 -17.83
C GLU A 324 55.93 -35.61 -18.02
N ARG A 325 56.94 -36.26 -17.39
CA ARG A 325 58.30 -36.10 -17.75
C ARG A 325 58.59 -37.16 -18.84
N ASN A 326 59.03 -36.72 -19.98
CA ASN A 326 60.13 -37.31 -20.76
C ASN A 326 60.69 -36.23 -21.66
#